data_6cc6b416c216149751a12aae2fcf905d
#
_entry.id   6cc6b416c216149751a12aae2fcf905d
#
_cell.length_a   1.000
_cell.length_b   1.000
_cell.length_c   1.000
_cell.angle_alpha   90.00
_cell.angle_beta   90.00
_cell.angle_gamma   90.00
#
_symmetry.space_group_name_H-M   'P 1'
#
loop_
_entity.id
_entity.type
_entity.pdbx_description
1 polymer ?
#
loop_
_entity_poly.entity_id
_entity_poly.type
_entity_poly.pdbx_seq_one_letter_code
_entity_poly.pdbx_strand_id
1 'polypeptide(L)'
;MIHPASRLEVVVHSRADGRSAVKSAAYTARATYQDTRLGKRFSGKAKGGLLSHELINWSGDAEALWNTAEHTETRRNARVIRELRPSLPAELPLAEQVRLVRGFSLWLRDEYGVAVQADIHAPRFLDRDEERRHNAGKLATDAEEYLAALFDPTRTNRNFHAHMLLTTRKVCPETGAFGDKTRILDDKKTGPEEILRIRQEWQKRTNAALKRIGSPARVDLRSYEDMAKAGDAPAGLIPQDHLGPRRAERSRRLEEYGGDTSTAGQRRAEIREHNDELWRAWLQLRALQREKDRLEESARIATEREAERKEKADAEKRRLQDARTAGEAETVVEASAQFDSVRTASMWEMAISSVQAGAKEPPCEQPDEFSSEVDLDAYETPPGRPLPEPVLTPQVVRVRRRGHRHM
;
A
#
# COMPACT_ATOMS: atom_id res chain seq x y z
N MET A 1 10.20 -9.15 -1.43
CA MET A 1 8.85 -9.79 -1.50
C MET A 1 7.81 -8.72 -1.75
N ILE A 2 6.80 -9.04 -2.58
CA ILE A 2 5.71 -8.10 -2.89
C ILE A 2 4.78 -8.00 -1.69
N HIS A 3 4.39 -6.78 -1.33
CA HIS A 3 3.52 -6.52 -0.19
C HIS A 3 2.12 -7.14 -0.42
N PRO A 4 1.50 -7.82 0.58
CA PRO A 4 0.18 -8.44 0.42
C PRO A 4 -0.94 -7.49 0.00
N ALA A 5 -0.84 -6.19 0.35
CA ALA A 5 -1.79 -5.15 -0.05
C ALA A 5 -1.54 -4.60 -1.46
N SER A 6 -0.59 -5.13 -2.24
CA SER A 6 -0.34 -4.75 -3.65
C SER A 6 -1.47 -5.24 -4.57
N ARG A 7 -2.70 -4.84 -4.27
CA ARG A 7 -3.89 -5.25 -5.02
C ARG A 7 -4.93 -4.13 -5.07
N LEU A 8 -5.39 -3.83 -6.27
CA LEU A 8 -6.61 -3.08 -6.53
C LEU A 8 -7.38 -3.79 -7.64
N GLU A 9 -8.54 -4.35 -7.30
CA GLU A 9 -9.46 -4.99 -8.23
C GLU A 9 -10.49 -3.98 -8.71
N VAL A 10 -10.82 -4.01 -10.00
CA VAL A 10 -11.89 -3.20 -10.60
C VAL A 10 -12.96 -4.11 -11.14
N VAL A 11 -14.20 -3.93 -10.68
CA VAL A 11 -15.36 -4.73 -11.08
C VAL A 11 -16.46 -3.80 -11.58
N VAL A 12 -17.07 -4.14 -12.71
CA VAL A 12 -18.23 -3.43 -13.22
C VAL A 12 -19.47 -4.27 -12.98
N HIS A 13 -20.48 -3.68 -12.36
CA HIS A 13 -21.77 -4.35 -12.11
C HIS A 13 -22.78 -3.95 -13.18
N SER A 14 -23.29 -4.94 -13.88
CA SER A 14 -24.30 -4.77 -14.92
C SER A 14 -25.63 -5.41 -14.52
N ARG A 15 -26.72 -4.82 -14.95
CA ARG A 15 -28.06 -5.42 -14.83
C ARG A 15 -28.18 -6.73 -15.64
N ALA A 16 -27.42 -6.85 -16.74
CA ALA A 16 -27.39 -8.07 -17.53
C ALA A 16 -26.90 -9.28 -16.70
N ASP A 17 -26.04 -9.03 -15.69
CA ASP A 17 -25.51 -10.05 -14.78
C ASP A 17 -26.42 -10.27 -13.56
N GLY A 18 -27.66 -9.76 -13.57
CA GLY A 18 -28.57 -9.80 -12.44
C GLY A 18 -28.12 -8.95 -11.24
N ARG A 19 -27.25 -7.97 -11.47
CA ARG A 19 -26.74 -7.08 -10.43
C ARG A 19 -27.68 -5.90 -10.20
N SER A 20 -27.74 -5.43 -8.95
CA SER A 20 -28.43 -4.21 -8.54
C SER A 20 -27.43 -3.33 -7.76
N ALA A 21 -27.45 -2.03 -8.05
CA ALA A 21 -26.65 -1.06 -7.33
C ALA A 21 -27.04 -1.02 -5.85
N VAL A 22 -28.34 -0.97 -5.56
CA VAL A 22 -28.89 -0.95 -4.20
C VAL A 22 -28.47 -2.21 -3.41
N LYS A 23 -28.52 -3.39 -4.05
CA LYS A 23 -28.07 -4.64 -3.41
C LYS A 23 -26.58 -4.62 -3.07
N SER A 24 -25.75 -4.14 -3.99
CA SER A 24 -24.30 -4.06 -3.76
C SER A 24 -23.98 -3.06 -2.65
N ALA A 25 -24.61 -1.90 -2.66
CA ALA A 25 -24.45 -0.87 -1.64
C ALA A 25 -24.91 -1.34 -0.24
N ALA A 26 -26.07 -1.98 -0.14
CA ALA A 26 -26.56 -2.56 1.12
C ALA A 26 -25.59 -3.61 1.67
N TYR A 27 -24.98 -4.42 0.78
CA TYR A 27 -24.00 -5.42 1.17
C TYR A 27 -22.72 -4.80 1.71
N THR A 28 -22.14 -3.80 1.02
CA THR A 28 -20.87 -3.18 1.44
C THR A 28 -21.05 -2.31 2.68
N ALA A 29 -22.13 -1.52 2.77
CA ALA A 29 -22.45 -0.71 3.95
C ALA A 29 -22.96 -1.53 5.16
N ARG A 30 -23.10 -2.87 5.02
CA ARG A 30 -23.71 -3.70 6.09
C ARG A 30 -25.07 -3.19 6.54
N ALA A 31 -25.82 -2.56 5.62
CA ALA A 31 -27.10 -1.93 5.86
C ALA A 31 -28.26 -2.71 5.23
N THR A 32 -29.47 -2.20 5.39
CA THR A 32 -30.67 -2.73 4.73
C THR A 32 -31.28 -1.62 3.90
N TYR A 33 -31.39 -1.83 2.59
CA TYR A 33 -31.91 -0.87 1.62
C TYR A 33 -33.07 -1.46 0.81
N GLN A 34 -34.00 -0.60 0.43
CA GLN A 34 -35.11 -0.91 -0.46
C GLN A 34 -34.72 -0.56 -1.90
N ASP A 35 -34.65 -1.54 -2.80
CA ASP A 35 -34.53 -1.30 -4.25
C ASP A 35 -35.92 -1.01 -4.80
N THR A 36 -36.18 0.26 -5.08
CA THR A 36 -37.49 0.73 -5.54
C THR A 36 -37.79 0.30 -6.97
N ARG A 37 -36.76 0.10 -7.80
CA ARG A 37 -36.89 -0.41 -9.17
C ARG A 37 -37.34 -1.87 -9.20
N LEU A 38 -36.80 -2.70 -8.29
CA LEU A 38 -37.11 -4.12 -8.21
C LEU A 38 -38.24 -4.44 -7.23
N GLY A 39 -38.70 -3.48 -6.41
CA GLY A 39 -39.59 -3.72 -5.30
C GLY A 39 -39.05 -4.66 -4.23
N LYS A 40 -37.72 -4.80 -4.12
CA LYS A 40 -37.06 -5.77 -3.24
C LYS A 40 -36.22 -5.09 -2.17
N ARG A 41 -36.24 -5.68 -0.98
CA ARG A 41 -35.42 -5.26 0.15
C ARG A 41 -34.18 -6.15 0.25
N PHE A 42 -32.99 -5.53 0.32
CA PHE A 42 -31.72 -6.21 0.47
C PHE A 42 -31.06 -5.86 1.80
N SER A 43 -30.47 -6.85 2.47
CA SER A 43 -29.79 -6.65 3.75
C SER A 43 -28.39 -7.27 3.74
N GLY A 44 -27.41 -6.44 4.09
CA GLY A 44 -26.03 -6.84 4.35
C GLY A 44 -25.70 -7.02 5.84
N LYS A 45 -26.64 -6.70 6.74
CA LYS A 45 -26.45 -6.61 8.21
C LYS A 45 -25.86 -7.87 8.85
N ALA A 46 -26.20 -9.06 8.34
CA ALA A 46 -25.74 -10.33 8.90
C ALA A 46 -24.23 -10.57 8.77
N LYS A 47 -23.52 -9.76 7.99
CA LYS A 47 -22.07 -9.97 7.72
C LYS A 47 -21.15 -9.34 8.76
N GLY A 48 -21.57 -8.26 9.44
CA GLY A 48 -20.71 -7.52 10.37
C GLY A 48 -19.42 -6.95 9.74
N GLY A 49 -18.51 -6.47 10.58
CA GLY A 49 -17.16 -6.09 10.18
C GLY A 49 -17.06 -4.82 9.34
N LEU A 50 -17.99 -3.88 9.43
CA LEU A 50 -17.87 -2.54 8.85
C LEU A 50 -17.08 -1.66 9.82
N LEU A 51 -15.94 -1.11 9.36
CA LEU A 51 -15.07 -0.24 10.16
C LEU A 51 -15.28 1.24 9.84
N SER A 52 -15.64 1.56 8.59
CA SER A 52 -15.92 2.92 8.15
C SER A 52 -16.91 2.89 6.99
N HIS A 53 -17.79 3.88 6.94
CA HIS A 53 -18.75 4.13 5.86
C HIS A 53 -18.78 5.62 5.55
N GLU A 54 -18.57 6.00 4.31
CA GLU A 54 -18.57 7.39 3.89
C GLU A 54 -19.15 7.56 2.48
N LEU A 55 -19.87 8.66 2.28
CA LEU A 55 -20.34 9.09 0.98
C LEU A 55 -19.61 10.37 0.57
N ILE A 56 -19.05 10.36 -0.63
CA ILE A 56 -18.33 11.49 -1.22
C ILE A 56 -19.13 11.95 -2.44
N ASN A 57 -19.28 13.26 -2.60
CA ASN A 57 -20.06 13.89 -3.68
C ASN A 57 -21.55 13.55 -3.65
N TRP A 58 -22.09 13.33 -2.46
CA TRP A 58 -23.52 13.07 -2.23
C TRP A 58 -23.92 13.52 -0.83
N SER A 59 -24.99 14.33 -0.72
CA SER A 59 -25.45 14.88 0.56
C SER A 59 -26.57 14.06 1.22
N GLY A 60 -27.23 13.17 0.49
CA GLY A 60 -28.26 12.26 1.00
C GLY A 60 -27.68 10.96 1.57
N ASP A 61 -28.56 10.01 1.87
CA ASP A 61 -28.15 8.66 2.28
C ASP A 61 -27.76 7.76 1.10
N ALA A 62 -27.13 6.63 1.39
CA ALA A 62 -26.68 5.69 0.38
C ALA A 62 -27.86 4.98 -0.35
N GLU A 63 -28.99 4.76 0.33
CA GLU A 63 -30.19 4.17 -0.30
C GLU A 63 -30.70 5.06 -1.40
N ALA A 64 -30.83 6.38 -1.13
CA ALA A 64 -31.24 7.38 -2.11
C ALA A 64 -30.27 7.49 -3.28
N LEU A 65 -28.93 7.53 -3.01
CA LEU A 65 -27.90 7.57 -4.05
C LEU A 65 -28.08 6.42 -5.06
N TRP A 66 -28.16 5.20 -4.56
CA TRP A 66 -28.16 4.03 -5.43
C TRP A 66 -29.51 3.75 -6.08
N ASN A 67 -30.61 4.14 -5.47
CA ASN A 67 -31.91 4.16 -6.15
C ASN A 67 -31.94 5.20 -7.30
N THR A 68 -31.40 6.40 -7.07
CA THR A 68 -31.24 7.41 -8.12
C THR A 68 -30.37 6.90 -9.26
N ALA A 69 -29.22 6.26 -8.96
CA ALA A 69 -28.37 5.63 -9.96
C ALA A 69 -29.10 4.55 -10.79
N GLU A 70 -29.91 3.72 -10.12
CA GLU A 70 -30.72 2.72 -10.79
C GLU A 70 -31.82 3.37 -11.69
N HIS A 71 -32.51 4.37 -11.23
CA HIS A 71 -33.60 5.02 -12.01
C HIS A 71 -33.09 5.85 -13.19
N THR A 72 -31.90 6.44 -13.07
CA THR A 72 -31.27 7.22 -14.15
C THR A 72 -30.88 6.36 -15.36
N GLU A 73 -30.66 5.07 -15.18
CA GLU A 73 -30.32 4.15 -16.24
C GLU A 73 -31.55 3.50 -16.84
N THR A 74 -31.78 3.71 -18.16
CA THR A 74 -32.98 3.21 -18.87
C THR A 74 -32.76 1.84 -19.52
N ARG A 75 -31.47 1.48 -19.87
CA ARG A 75 -31.20 0.25 -20.59
C ARG A 75 -31.28 -0.98 -19.69
N ARG A 76 -31.82 -2.09 -20.23
CA ARG A 76 -31.92 -3.37 -19.53
C ARG A 76 -30.57 -3.98 -19.15
N ASN A 77 -29.51 -3.68 -19.90
CA ASN A 77 -28.14 -4.15 -19.68
C ASN A 77 -27.22 -3.03 -19.14
N ALA A 78 -27.77 -1.99 -18.52
CA ALA A 78 -26.97 -0.88 -18.04
C ALA A 78 -25.92 -1.33 -17.00
N ARG A 79 -24.72 -0.74 -17.11
CA ARG A 79 -23.74 -0.75 -16.03
C ARG A 79 -24.20 0.28 -15.00
N VAL A 80 -24.34 -0.14 -13.74
CA VAL A 80 -24.93 0.67 -12.67
C VAL A 80 -23.93 1.06 -11.57
N ILE A 81 -22.86 0.29 -11.42
CA ILE A 81 -21.74 0.56 -10.48
C ILE A 81 -20.42 0.19 -11.14
N ARG A 82 -19.39 0.97 -10.84
CA ARG A 82 -18.00 0.54 -10.90
C ARG A 82 -17.49 0.41 -9.47
N GLU A 83 -17.02 -0.76 -9.11
CA GLU A 83 -16.51 -1.05 -7.79
C GLU A 83 -14.97 -1.17 -7.86
N LEU A 84 -14.28 -0.41 -7.03
CA LEU A 84 -12.86 -0.56 -6.76
C LEU A 84 -12.70 -1.28 -5.41
N ARG A 85 -11.82 -2.29 -5.38
CA ARG A 85 -11.54 -3.08 -4.16
C ARG A 85 -10.05 -3.03 -3.86
N PRO A 86 -9.55 -1.93 -3.32
CA PRO A 86 -8.17 -1.88 -2.87
C PRO A 86 -7.98 -2.67 -1.58
N SER A 87 -6.84 -3.39 -1.48
CA SER A 87 -6.35 -3.91 -0.21
C SER A 87 -5.67 -2.79 0.56
N LEU A 88 -5.82 -2.80 1.88
CA LEU A 88 -5.23 -1.81 2.79
C LEU A 88 -4.07 -2.45 3.56
N PRO A 89 -2.88 -1.81 3.62
CA PRO A 89 -1.78 -2.29 4.45
C PRO A 89 -2.19 -2.37 5.91
N ALA A 90 -1.90 -3.50 6.55
CA ALA A 90 -2.19 -3.70 7.96
C ALA A 90 -1.22 -2.95 8.89
N GLU A 91 -0.17 -2.37 8.35
CA GLU A 91 0.74 -1.46 9.02
C GLU A 91 0.09 -0.10 9.32
N LEU A 92 -0.88 0.29 8.49
CA LEU A 92 -1.61 1.54 8.68
C LEU A 92 -2.64 1.38 9.80
N PRO A 93 -2.60 2.21 10.86
CA PRO A 93 -3.69 2.31 11.82
C PRO A 93 -5.02 2.63 11.14
N LEU A 94 -6.16 2.29 11.75
CA LEU A 94 -7.49 2.50 11.14
C LEU A 94 -7.72 3.95 10.71
N ALA A 95 -7.28 4.92 11.50
CA ALA A 95 -7.40 6.35 11.16
C ALA A 95 -6.68 6.70 9.85
N GLU A 96 -5.48 6.14 9.63
CA GLU A 96 -4.71 6.33 8.39
C GLU A 96 -5.33 5.57 7.21
N GLN A 97 -5.92 4.39 7.44
CA GLN A 97 -6.68 3.67 6.42
C GLN A 97 -7.90 4.49 5.97
N VAL A 98 -8.65 5.09 6.91
CA VAL A 98 -9.78 5.99 6.61
C VAL A 98 -9.31 7.23 5.84
N ARG A 99 -8.23 7.88 6.29
CA ARG A 99 -7.63 9.03 5.59
C ARG A 99 -7.25 8.70 4.16
N LEU A 100 -6.56 7.56 3.95
CA LEU A 100 -6.16 7.08 2.63
C LEU A 100 -7.34 6.86 1.71
N VAL A 101 -8.37 6.13 2.18
CA VAL A 101 -9.57 5.83 1.39
C VAL A 101 -10.35 7.10 1.07
N ARG A 102 -10.52 8.01 2.03
CA ARG A 102 -11.16 9.31 1.83
C ARG A 102 -10.41 10.15 0.80
N GLY A 103 -9.09 10.34 0.97
CA GLY A 103 -8.27 11.11 0.04
C GLY A 103 -8.34 10.57 -1.39
N PHE A 104 -8.33 9.24 -1.55
CA PHE A 104 -8.49 8.62 -2.85
C PHE A 104 -9.91 8.78 -3.42
N SER A 105 -10.95 8.73 -2.58
CA SER A 105 -12.34 8.99 -2.99
C SER A 105 -12.55 10.42 -3.47
N LEU A 106 -11.91 11.39 -2.81
CA LEU A 106 -11.93 12.79 -3.22
C LEU A 106 -11.26 12.96 -4.59
N TRP A 107 -10.10 12.34 -4.81
CA TRP A 107 -9.44 12.35 -6.10
C TRP A 107 -10.32 11.74 -7.21
N LEU A 108 -11.00 10.61 -6.95
CA LEU A 108 -11.93 9.99 -7.90
C LEU A 108 -13.12 10.92 -8.24
N ARG A 109 -13.63 11.65 -7.25
CA ARG A 109 -14.65 12.70 -7.46
C ARG A 109 -14.13 13.79 -8.39
N ASP A 110 -12.95 14.33 -8.09
CA ASP A 110 -12.40 15.49 -8.81
C ASP A 110 -12.01 15.12 -10.24
N GLU A 111 -11.49 13.92 -10.43
CA GLU A 111 -11.08 13.43 -11.74
C GLU A 111 -12.24 13.03 -12.64
N TYR A 112 -13.24 12.36 -12.08
CA TYR A 112 -14.32 11.76 -12.85
C TYR A 112 -15.71 12.38 -12.58
N GLY A 113 -15.83 13.24 -11.60
CA GLY A 113 -17.10 13.85 -11.20
C GLY A 113 -18.10 12.87 -10.58
N VAL A 114 -17.69 11.68 -10.18
CA VAL A 114 -18.56 10.62 -9.67
C VAL A 114 -18.88 10.80 -8.19
N ALA A 115 -20.03 10.25 -7.74
CA ALA A 115 -20.24 10.01 -6.33
C ALA A 115 -19.63 8.65 -5.93
N VAL A 116 -19.08 8.60 -4.71
CA VAL A 116 -18.40 7.41 -4.17
C VAL A 116 -19.00 7.04 -2.83
N GLN A 117 -19.42 5.78 -2.68
CA GLN A 117 -19.63 5.14 -1.39
C GLN A 117 -18.38 4.35 -1.05
N ALA A 118 -17.73 4.69 0.06
CA ALA A 118 -16.50 4.07 0.51
C ALA A 118 -16.72 3.34 1.85
N ASP A 119 -16.57 2.02 1.83
CA ASP A 119 -16.81 1.13 2.96
C ASP A 119 -15.53 0.36 3.29
N ILE A 120 -14.97 0.53 4.48
CA ILE A 120 -13.80 -0.24 4.94
C ILE A 120 -14.29 -1.43 5.74
N HIS A 121 -13.83 -2.62 5.35
CA HIS A 121 -14.16 -3.87 6.01
C HIS A 121 -13.01 -4.43 6.84
N ALA A 122 -13.38 -4.97 7.99
CA ALA A 122 -12.49 -5.68 8.89
C ALA A 122 -11.94 -6.97 8.24
N PRO A 123 -10.73 -7.39 8.62
CA PRO A 123 -10.23 -8.73 8.34
C PRO A 123 -11.09 -9.79 9.00
N ARG A 124 -10.96 -11.03 8.57
CA ARG A 124 -11.65 -12.16 9.19
C ARG A 124 -10.81 -12.73 10.31
N PHE A 125 -11.46 -13.12 11.40
CA PHE A 125 -10.83 -13.92 12.42
C PHE A 125 -10.48 -15.31 11.89
N LEU A 126 -9.38 -15.85 12.38
CA LEU A 126 -8.94 -17.22 12.07
C LEU A 126 -9.88 -18.21 12.77
N ASP A 127 -10.21 -17.97 14.04
CA ASP A 127 -11.23 -18.70 14.77
C ASP A 127 -12.65 -18.22 14.37
N ARG A 128 -13.46 -19.14 13.86
CA ARG A 128 -14.84 -18.85 13.46
C ARG A 128 -15.79 -18.64 14.64
N ASP A 129 -15.51 -19.24 15.76
CA ASP A 129 -16.34 -19.08 16.94
C ASP A 129 -16.08 -17.72 17.58
N GLU A 130 -14.85 -17.23 17.50
CA GLU A 130 -14.49 -15.87 17.82
C GLU A 130 -15.19 -14.87 16.88
N GLU A 131 -15.12 -15.09 15.56
CA GLU A 131 -15.81 -14.25 14.55
C GLU A 131 -17.33 -14.20 14.80
N ARG A 132 -17.94 -15.36 15.12
CA ARG A 132 -19.38 -15.41 15.44
C ARG A 132 -19.72 -14.67 16.71
N ARG A 133 -18.89 -14.76 17.75
CA ARG A 133 -19.08 -14.05 19.02
C ARG A 133 -19.01 -12.55 18.83
N HIS A 134 -18.03 -12.04 18.07
CA HIS A 134 -17.92 -10.63 17.72
C HIS A 134 -19.13 -10.15 16.89
N ASN A 135 -19.50 -10.87 15.83
CA ASN A 135 -20.62 -10.52 14.98
C ASN A 135 -21.98 -10.62 15.69
N ALA A 136 -22.10 -11.45 16.74
CA ALA A 136 -23.31 -11.59 17.52
C ALA A 136 -23.42 -10.56 18.66
N GLY A 137 -22.43 -9.69 18.85
CA GLY A 137 -22.38 -8.76 19.99
C GLY A 137 -22.31 -9.48 21.35
N LYS A 138 -21.87 -10.75 21.38
CA LYS A 138 -21.79 -11.57 22.59
C LYS A 138 -20.50 -11.37 23.39
N LEU A 139 -19.48 -10.85 22.72
CA LEU A 139 -18.32 -10.33 23.41
C LEU A 139 -18.62 -8.86 23.68
N ALA A 140 -18.86 -8.54 24.96
CA ALA A 140 -18.87 -7.16 25.46
C ALA A 140 -17.44 -6.62 25.40
N THR A 141 -16.87 -6.59 24.22
CA THR A 141 -15.51 -6.14 23.99
C THR A 141 -15.58 -4.64 23.87
N ASP A 142 -14.75 -3.96 24.61
CA ASP A 142 -14.41 -2.56 24.36
C ASP A 142 -14.02 -2.40 22.88
N ALA A 143 -14.39 -1.28 22.29
CA ALA A 143 -14.09 -0.97 20.91
C ALA A 143 -12.58 -1.03 20.62
N GLU A 144 -11.77 -0.63 21.59
CA GLU A 144 -10.31 -0.66 21.54
C GLU A 144 -9.76 -2.07 21.49
N GLU A 145 -10.28 -2.95 22.35
CA GLU A 145 -9.88 -4.37 22.36
C GLU A 145 -10.24 -5.07 21.04
N TYR A 146 -11.43 -4.77 20.48
CA TYR A 146 -11.82 -5.28 19.17
C TYR A 146 -10.87 -4.82 18.06
N LEU A 147 -10.55 -3.52 18.04
CA LEU A 147 -9.60 -2.99 17.06
C LEU A 147 -8.21 -3.62 17.21
N ALA A 148 -7.70 -3.75 18.43
CA ALA A 148 -6.42 -4.42 18.70
C ALA A 148 -6.42 -5.85 18.16
N ALA A 149 -7.51 -6.60 18.41
CA ALA A 149 -7.68 -7.95 17.89
C ALA A 149 -7.66 -8.02 16.35
N LEU A 150 -8.21 -7.03 15.65
CA LEU A 150 -8.21 -7.01 14.19
C LEU A 150 -6.80 -6.86 13.59
N PHE A 151 -5.89 -6.20 14.30
CA PHE A 151 -4.50 -6.00 13.85
C PHE A 151 -3.56 -7.14 14.28
N ASP A 152 -4.01 -8.02 15.18
CA ASP A 152 -3.22 -9.16 15.66
C ASP A 152 -3.11 -10.25 14.57
N PRO A 153 -1.88 -10.57 14.09
CA PRO A 153 -1.66 -11.59 13.06
C PRO A 153 -1.97 -13.00 13.54
N THR A 154 -2.03 -13.24 14.85
CA THR A 154 -2.37 -14.56 15.44
C THR A 154 -3.88 -14.77 15.52
N ARG A 155 -4.67 -13.70 15.46
CA ARG A 155 -6.13 -13.74 15.59
C ARG A 155 -6.86 -13.54 14.26
N THR A 156 -6.26 -12.78 13.32
CA THR A 156 -6.91 -12.44 12.05
C THR A 156 -5.99 -12.64 10.85
N ASN A 157 -6.58 -12.73 9.66
CA ASN A 157 -5.85 -12.78 8.40
C ASN A 157 -5.33 -11.39 7.95
N ARG A 158 -5.51 -10.35 8.74
CA ARG A 158 -5.11 -8.95 8.47
C ARG A 158 -5.49 -8.43 7.08
N ASN A 159 -6.51 -9.01 6.44
CA ASN A 159 -6.95 -8.61 5.11
C ASN A 159 -7.93 -7.43 5.20
N PHE A 160 -7.42 -6.27 5.62
CA PHE A 160 -8.16 -5.02 5.53
C PHE A 160 -8.36 -4.65 4.05
N HIS A 161 -9.56 -4.22 3.69
CA HIS A 161 -9.87 -3.83 2.32
C HIS A 161 -11.02 -2.85 2.29
N ALA A 162 -11.04 -2.00 1.26
CA ALA A 162 -12.16 -1.12 1.03
C ALA A 162 -13.01 -1.63 -0.14
N HIS A 163 -14.31 -1.36 -0.07
CA HIS A 163 -15.24 -1.39 -1.17
C HIS A 163 -15.60 0.04 -1.53
N MET A 164 -15.20 0.48 -2.69
CA MET A 164 -15.48 1.83 -3.18
C MET A 164 -16.41 1.71 -4.38
N LEU A 165 -17.68 2.03 -4.16
CA LEU A 165 -18.71 1.99 -5.18
C LEU A 165 -18.83 3.35 -5.85
N LEU A 166 -18.55 3.43 -7.13
CA LEU A 166 -18.59 4.65 -7.93
C LEU A 166 -19.84 4.65 -8.80
N THR A 167 -20.52 5.79 -8.90
CA THR A 167 -21.56 6.00 -9.90
C THR A 167 -20.97 5.92 -11.31
N THR A 168 -21.73 5.47 -12.29
CA THR A 168 -21.29 5.42 -13.71
C THR A 168 -21.53 6.74 -14.44
N ARG A 169 -22.07 7.73 -13.73
CA ARG A 169 -22.34 9.08 -14.20
C ARG A 169 -21.72 10.11 -13.26
N LYS A 170 -21.45 11.28 -13.82
CA LYS A 170 -21.10 12.45 -13.02
C LYS A 170 -22.30 12.84 -12.14
N VAL A 171 -22.02 13.31 -10.93
CA VAL A 171 -23.02 13.81 -10.00
C VAL A 171 -22.68 15.25 -9.65
N CYS A 172 -23.64 16.14 -9.79
CA CYS A 172 -23.49 17.55 -9.42
C CYS A 172 -23.46 17.65 -7.87
N PRO A 173 -22.42 18.21 -7.27
CA PRO A 173 -22.28 18.27 -5.80
C PRO A 173 -23.36 19.13 -5.13
N GLU A 174 -23.86 20.17 -5.83
CA GLU A 174 -24.83 21.12 -5.28
C GLU A 174 -26.27 20.56 -5.30
N THR A 175 -26.62 19.87 -6.39
CA THR A 175 -28.02 19.44 -6.62
C THR A 175 -28.23 17.93 -6.49
N GLY A 176 -27.15 17.14 -6.50
CA GLY A 176 -27.23 15.68 -6.58
C GLY A 176 -27.72 15.17 -7.94
N ALA A 177 -27.83 16.03 -8.96
CA ALA A 177 -28.29 15.63 -10.28
C ALA A 177 -27.28 14.75 -10.99
N PHE A 178 -27.77 13.67 -11.60
CA PHE A 178 -26.96 12.75 -12.40
C PHE A 178 -26.83 13.31 -13.84
N GLY A 179 -25.59 13.59 -14.23
CA GLY A 179 -25.23 14.10 -15.56
C GLY A 179 -24.77 13.00 -16.52
N ASP A 180 -23.74 13.33 -17.32
CA ASP A 180 -23.19 12.46 -18.35
C ASP A 180 -22.50 11.21 -17.78
N LYS A 181 -22.47 10.14 -18.59
CA LYS A 181 -21.70 8.93 -18.27
C LYS A 181 -20.20 9.19 -18.32
N THR A 182 -19.47 8.59 -17.39
CA THR A 182 -18.01 8.56 -17.36
C THR A 182 -17.48 7.56 -18.39
N ARG A 183 -17.71 7.83 -19.68
CA ARG A 183 -17.43 6.90 -20.79
C ARG A 183 -15.96 6.56 -20.94
N ILE A 184 -15.07 7.47 -20.55
CA ILE A 184 -13.63 7.27 -20.60
C ILE A 184 -13.18 5.98 -19.87
N LEU A 185 -13.88 5.62 -18.78
CA LEU A 185 -13.63 4.40 -18.02
C LEU A 185 -14.24 3.13 -18.64
N ASP A 186 -15.16 3.28 -19.60
CA ASP A 186 -15.89 2.17 -20.23
C ASP A 186 -15.47 1.88 -21.66
N ASP A 187 -14.77 2.82 -22.29
CA ASP A 187 -14.29 2.70 -23.66
C ASP A 187 -13.14 1.68 -23.75
N LYS A 188 -13.13 0.90 -24.83
CA LYS A 188 -12.12 -0.16 -25.04
C LYS A 188 -10.71 0.36 -25.22
N LYS A 189 -10.56 1.59 -25.73
CA LYS A 189 -9.24 2.21 -25.95
C LYS A 189 -8.74 2.93 -24.70
N THR A 190 -9.56 3.80 -24.10
CA THR A 190 -9.16 4.63 -22.97
C THR A 190 -9.31 3.92 -21.62
N GLY A 191 -10.25 2.99 -21.48
CA GLY A 191 -10.53 2.31 -20.21
C GLY A 191 -9.32 1.60 -19.58
N PRO A 192 -8.52 0.82 -20.33
CA PRO A 192 -7.34 0.20 -19.78
C PRO A 192 -6.30 1.20 -19.24
N GLU A 193 -6.08 2.30 -19.94
CA GLU A 193 -5.16 3.37 -19.52
C GLU A 193 -5.65 4.06 -18.25
N GLU A 194 -6.94 4.38 -18.18
CA GLU A 194 -7.55 4.98 -17.00
C GLU A 194 -7.52 4.03 -15.78
N ILE A 195 -7.72 2.74 -15.97
CA ILE A 195 -7.58 1.76 -14.88
C ILE A 195 -6.13 1.69 -14.40
N LEU A 196 -5.16 1.78 -15.30
CA LEU A 196 -3.75 1.84 -14.92
C LEU A 196 -3.46 3.12 -14.12
N ARG A 197 -3.97 4.27 -14.55
CA ARG A 197 -3.85 5.55 -13.85
C ARG A 197 -4.47 5.50 -12.45
N ILE A 198 -5.65 4.90 -12.31
CA ILE A 198 -6.31 4.66 -11.01
C ILE A 198 -5.42 3.80 -10.10
N ARG A 199 -4.80 2.74 -10.62
CA ARG A 199 -3.88 1.89 -9.85
C ARG A 199 -2.61 2.63 -9.43
N GLN A 200 -2.03 3.42 -10.32
CA GLN A 200 -0.83 4.23 -10.02
C GLN A 200 -1.12 5.25 -8.92
N GLU A 201 -2.26 5.95 -8.99
CA GLU A 201 -2.64 6.93 -7.97
C GLU A 201 -2.91 6.26 -6.62
N TRP A 202 -3.58 5.09 -6.62
CA TRP A 202 -3.74 4.31 -5.39
C TRP A 202 -2.39 3.89 -4.78
N GLN A 203 -1.47 3.37 -5.61
CA GLN A 203 -0.12 3.00 -5.18
C GLN A 203 0.63 4.18 -4.58
N LYS A 204 0.63 5.33 -5.26
CA LYS A 204 1.28 6.56 -4.82
C LYS A 204 0.78 6.98 -3.44
N ARG A 205 -0.55 7.08 -3.27
CA ARG A 205 -1.18 7.47 -1.99
C ARG A 205 -0.90 6.46 -0.88
N THR A 206 -0.97 5.18 -1.18
CA THR A 206 -0.69 4.12 -0.20
C THR A 206 0.75 4.18 0.28
N ASN A 207 1.71 4.36 -0.64
CA ASN A 207 3.12 4.47 -0.29
C ASN A 207 3.43 5.77 0.47
N ALA A 208 2.76 6.87 0.16
CA ALA A 208 2.85 8.11 0.94
C ALA A 208 2.30 7.93 2.37
N ALA A 209 1.17 7.22 2.54
CA ALA A 209 0.63 6.91 3.85
C ALA A 209 1.59 6.02 4.68
N LEU A 210 2.18 4.98 4.06
CA LEU A 210 3.19 4.14 4.70
C LEU A 210 4.44 4.94 5.10
N LYS A 211 4.92 5.83 4.23
CA LYS A 211 6.05 6.73 4.53
C LYS A 211 5.73 7.63 5.73
N ARG A 212 4.53 8.20 5.79
CA ARG A 212 4.09 9.11 6.87
C ARG A 212 4.14 8.47 8.26
N ILE A 213 3.82 7.18 8.36
CA ILE A 213 3.92 6.43 9.63
C ILE A 213 5.31 5.82 9.87
N GLY A 214 6.31 6.14 9.05
CA GLY A 214 7.66 5.60 9.18
C GLY A 214 7.82 4.12 8.79
N SER A 215 6.83 3.52 8.10
CA SER A 215 6.93 2.13 7.66
C SER A 215 7.86 1.97 6.45
N PRO A 216 8.76 0.97 6.45
CA PRO A 216 9.58 0.63 5.28
C PRO A 216 8.78 -0.12 4.20
N ALA A 217 7.58 -0.60 4.51
CA ALA A 217 6.74 -1.35 3.58
C ALA A 217 6.35 -0.49 2.38
N ARG A 218 6.29 -1.12 1.21
CA ARG A 218 5.84 -0.47 -0.03
C ARG A 218 4.95 -1.41 -0.80
N VAL A 219 3.89 -0.86 -1.41
CA VAL A 219 3.01 -1.58 -2.34
C VAL A 219 3.43 -1.28 -3.77
N ASP A 220 3.31 -2.29 -4.64
CA ASP A 220 3.52 -2.16 -6.07
C ASP A 220 2.38 -2.87 -6.82
N LEU A 221 1.66 -2.14 -7.65
CA LEU A 221 0.52 -2.64 -8.40
C LEU A 221 0.84 -2.95 -9.87
N ARG A 222 2.10 -2.84 -10.27
CA ARG A 222 2.56 -3.24 -11.60
C ARG A 222 2.43 -4.76 -11.77
N SER A 223 2.40 -5.21 -13.02
CA SER A 223 2.54 -6.64 -13.31
C SER A 223 3.96 -7.14 -12.94
N TYR A 224 4.09 -8.43 -12.69
CA TYR A 224 5.41 -9.03 -12.45
C TYR A 224 6.37 -8.82 -13.63
N GLU A 225 5.82 -8.82 -14.84
CA GLU A 225 6.57 -8.56 -16.06
C GLU A 225 7.08 -7.12 -16.11
N ASP A 226 6.24 -6.13 -15.78
CA ASP A 226 6.65 -4.72 -15.75
C ASP A 226 7.68 -4.44 -14.65
N MET A 227 7.51 -5.06 -13.48
CA MET A 227 8.51 -4.99 -12.41
C MET A 227 9.85 -5.59 -12.83
N ALA A 228 9.82 -6.74 -13.52
CA ALA A 228 11.03 -7.39 -14.01
C ALA A 228 11.73 -6.55 -15.10
N LYS A 229 10.97 -5.95 -16.04
CA LYS A 229 11.50 -5.04 -17.05
C LYS A 229 12.16 -3.80 -16.43
N ALA A 230 11.62 -3.30 -15.33
CA ALA A 230 12.19 -2.19 -14.58
C ALA A 230 13.40 -2.59 -13.70
N GLY A 231 13.70 -3.89 -13.59
CA GLY A 231 14.77 -4.39 -12.72
C GLY A 231 14.40 -4.40 -11.22
N ASP A 232 13.12 -4.31 -10.88
CA ASP A 232 12.63 -4.25 -9.50
C ASP A 232 12.17 -5.63 -8.97
N ALA A 233 12.09 -6.62 -9.84
CA ALA A 233 11.73 -8.00 -9.48
C ALA A 233 12.46 -9.00 -10.38
N PRO A 234 12.59 -10.29 -9.95
CA PRO A 234 13.10 -11.34 -10.82
C PRO A 234 12.17 -11.59 -12.01
N ALA A 235 12.75 -11.93 -13.15
CA ALA A 235 11.99 -12.44 -14.28
C ALA A 235 11.44 -13.85 -13.99
N GLY A 236 10.31 -14.21 -14.59
CA GLY A 236 9.75 -15.55 -14.47
C GLY A 236 8.81 -15.75 -13.27
N LEU A 237 8.48 -14.70 -12.52
CA LEU A 237 7.46 -14.78 -11.47
C LEU A 237 6.09 -15.16 -12.06
N ILE A 238 5.40 -16.09 -11.41
CA ILE A 238 4.09 -16.59 -11.81
C ILE A 238 3.02 -16.00 -10.88
N PRO A 239 1.97 -15.32 -11.42
CA PRO A 239 0.85 -14.87 -10.63
C PRO A 239 0.10 -16.03 -9.97
N GLN A 240 -0.33 -15.85 -8.72
CA GLN A 240 -1.19 -16.81 -8.04
C GLN A 240 -2.60 -16.85 -8.65
N ASP A 241 -3.14 -18.05 -8.84
CA ASP A 241 -4.52 -18.22 -9.30
C ASP A 241 -5.52 -17.67 -8.27
N HIS A 242 -6.54 -16.95 -8.76
CA HIS A 242 -7.62 -16.46 -7.91
C HIS A 242 -8.60 -17.59 -7.57
N LEU A 243 -8.61 -18.03 -6.32
CA LEU A 243 -9.48 -19.14 -5.88
C LEU A 243 -10.94 -18.75 -5.67
N GLY A 244 -11.24 -17.48 -5.53
CA GLY A 244 -12.53 -17.02 -5.01
C GLY A 244 -12.74 -17.35 -3.52
N PRO A 245 -13.76 -16.73 -2.86
CA PRO A 245 -13.86 -16.77 -1.39
C PRO A 245 -14.09 -18.18 -0.80
N ARG A 246 -14.91 -19.01 -1.46
CA ARG A 246 -15.21 -20.37 -0.95
C ARG A 246 -14.02 -21.31 -1.01
N ARG A 247 -13.26 -21.28 -2.12
CA ARG A 247 -12.06 -22.12 -2.29
C ARG A 247 -10.92 -21.63 -1.40
N ALA A 248 -10.73 -20.31 -1.32
CA ALA A 248 -9.72 -19.71 -0.44
C ALA A 248 -9.97 -20.04 1.04
N GLU A 249 -11.23 -20.10 1.46
CA GLU A 249 -11.59 -20.49 2.82
C GLU A 249 -11.35 -21.98 3.05
N ARG A 250 -11.69 -22.83 2.08
CA ARG A 250 -11.40 -24.26 2.16
C ARG A 250 -9.91 -24.53 2.20
N SER A 251 -9.12 -23.88 1.34
CA SER A 251 -7.66 -24.03 1.30
C SER A 251 -7.02 -23.67 2.64
N ARG A 252 -7.42 -22.54 3.25
CA ARG A 252 -6.93 -22.16 4.59
C ARG A 252 -7.22 -23.19 5.67
N ARG A 253 -8.43 -23.77 5.67
CA ARG A 253 -8.76 -24.83 6.62
C ARG A 253 -7.92 -26.07 6.44
N LEU A 254 -7.63 -26.44 5.20
CA LEU A 254 -6.79 -27.60 4.93
C LEU A 254 -5.32 -27.34 5.28
N GLU A 255 -4.85 -26.09 5.20
CA GLU A 255 -3.52 -25.70 5.66
C GLU A 255 -3.35 -25.93 7.18
N GLU A 256 -4.41 -25.76 7.99
CA GLU A 256 -4.39 -26.07 9.43
C GLU A 256 -4.29 -27.60 9.72
N TYR A 257 -4.70 -28.44 8.77
CA TYR A 257 -4.75 -29.91 8.90
C TYR A 257 -3.72 -30.64 8.04
N GLY A 258 -2.58 -30.01 7.74
CA GLY A 258 -1.49 -30.66 7.00
C GLY A 258 -1.38 -30.26 5.53
N GLY A 259 -2.14 -29.27 5.08
CA GLY A 259 -2.04 -28.68 3.75
C GLY A 259 -3.22 -28.96 2.82
N ASP A 260 -3.42 -28.08 1.83
CA ASP A 260 -4.43 -28.26 0.80
C ASP A 260 -3.91 -29.20 -0.29
N THR A 261 -4.27 -30.47 -0.18
CA THR A 261 -3.91 -31.54 -1.15
C THR A 261 -4.75 -31.52 -2.43
N SER A 262 -5.68 -30.57 -2.59
CA SER A 262 -6.40 -30.42 -3.86
C SER A 262 -5.45 -29.96 -4.97
N THR A 263 -5.76 -30.28 -6.22
CA THR A 263 -4.97 -29.83 -7.40
C THR A 263 -4.73 -28.30 -7.39
N ALA A 264 -5.72 -27.52 -6.96
CA ALA A 264 -5.57 -26.07 -6.84
C ALA A 264 -4.65 -25.66 -5.68
N GLY A 265 -4.68 -26.38 -4.55
CA GLY A 265 -3.79 -26.18 -3.40
C GLY A 265 -2.34 -26.52 -3.75
N GLN A 266 -2.12 -27.68 -4.36
CA GLN A 266 -0.80 -28.11 -4.84
C GLN A 266 -0.19 -27.10 -5.82
N ARG A 267 -0.94 -26.72 -6.86
CA ARG A 267 -0.49 -25.71 -7.82
C ARG A 267 -0.11 -24.37 -7.15
N ARG A 268 -0.86 -23.95 -6.14
CA ARG A 268 -0.52 -22.71 -5.40
C ARG A 268 0.75 -22.85 -4.57
N ALA A 269 0.97 -24.02 -3.99
CA ALA A 269 2.20 -24.34 -3.26
C ALA A 269 3.40 -24.31 -4.21
N GLU A 270 3.30 -24.98 -5.35
CA GLU A 270 4.32 -24.99 -6.41
C GLU A 270 4.66 -23.56 -6.89
N ILE A 271 3.64 -22.74 -7.18
CA ILE A 271 3.84 -21.33 -7.60
C ILE A 271 4.54 -20.53 -6.48
N ARG A 272 4.18 -20.75 -5.22
CA ARG A 272 4.84 -20.05 -4.08
C ARG A 272 6.31 -20.45 -4.00
N GLU A 273 6.58 -21.74 -4.00
CA GLU A 273 7.96 -22.27 -3.92
C GLU A 273 8.81 -21.73 -5.07
N HIS A 274 8.34 -21.82 -6.30
CA HIS A 274 9.01 -21.27 -7.48
C HIS A 274 9.28 -19.76 -7.34
N ASN A 275 8.29 -18.97 -6.94
CA ASN A 275 8.48 -17.53 -6.77
C ASN A 275 9.45 -17.21 -5.62
N ASP A 276 9.39 -17.95 -4.52
CA ASP A 276 10.27 -17.75 -3.37
C ASP A 276 11.73 -18.10 -3.71
N GLU A 277 11.96 -19.11 -4.55
CA GLU A 277 13.29 -19.44 -5.07
C GLU A 277 13.83 -18.33 -5.96
N LEU A 278 13.02 -17.84 -6.91
CA LEU A 278 13.42 -16.72 -7.77
C LEU A 278 13.73 -15.45 -6.97
N TRP A 279 12.91 -15.13 -5.97
CA TRP A 279 13.16 -13.98 -5.10
C TRP A 279 14.44 -14.12 -4.29
N ARG A 280 14.70 -15.30 -3.72
CA ARG A 280 15.94 -15.56 -2.96
C ARG A 280 17.18 -15.40 -3.85
N ALA A 281 17.18 -16.03 -5.02
CA ALA A 281 18.28 -15.95 -5.98
C ALA A 281 18.52 -14.50 -6.46
N TRP A 282 17.45 -13.78 -6.77
CA TRP A 282 17.52 -12.39 -7.24
C TRP A 282 18.04 -11.44 -6.15
N LEU A 283 17.62 -11.59 -4.90
CA LEU A 283 18.11 -10.80 -3.78
C LEU A 283 19.58 -11.05 -3.51
N GLN A 284 20.03 -12.31 -3.61
CA GLN A 284 21.45 -12.65 -3.48
C GLN A 284 22.29 -12.02 -4.61
N LEU A 285 21.82 -12.13 -5.85
CA LEU A 285 22.49 -11.49 -6.99
C LEU A 285 22.62 -9.98 -6.82
N ARG A 286 21.54 -9.31 -6.39
CA ARG A 286 21.53 -7.87 -6.13
C ARG A 286 22.45 -7.48 -4.96
N ALA A 287 22.56 -8.32 -3.94
CA ALA A 287 23.49 -8.09 -2.84
C ALA A 287 24.95 -8.17 -3.32
N LEU A 288 25.26 -9.19 -4.11
CA LEU A 288 26.60 -9.35 -4.70
C LEU A 288 26.95 -8.21 -5.67
N GLN A 289 25.97 -7.76 -6.48
CA GLN A 289 26.19 -6.63 -7.37
C GLN A 289 26.49 -5.34 -6.61
N ARG A 290 25.72 -5.03 -5.57
CA ARG A 290 25.99 -3.87 -4.70
C ARG A 290 27.34 -3.94 -4.01
N GLU A 291 27.75 -5.13 -3.58
CA GLU A 291 29.07 -5.33 -2.98
C GLU A 291 30.18 -5.09 -3.99
N LYS A 292 30.02 -5.61 -5.21
CA LYS A 292 30.95 -5.36 -6.31
C LYS A 292 31.06 -3.86 -6.59
N ASP A 293 29.93 -3.16 -6.78
CA ASP A 293 29.89 -1.73 -7.07
C ASP A 293 30.59 -0.91 -5.96
N ARG A 294 30.37 -1.29 -4.69
CA ARG A 294 31.04 -0.67 -3.55
C ARG A 294 32.56 -0.89 -3.56
N LEU A 295 33.02 -2.10 -3.90
CA LEU A 295 34.45 -2.40 -4.00
C LEU A 295 35.10 -1.64 -5.16
N GLU A 296 34.46 -1.57 -6.32
CA GLU A 296 34.91 -0.81 -7.48
C GLU A 296 35.00 0.69 -7.17
N GLU A 297 34.02 1.25 -6.49
CA GLU A 297 34.04 2.66 -6.05
C GLU A 297 35.15 2.92 -5.03
N SER A 298 35.34 2.02 -4.06
CA SER A 298 36.40 2.17 -3.07
C SER A 298 37.80 2.09 -3.74
N ALA A 299 37.98 1.22 -4.74
CA ALA A 299 39.23 1.11 -5.51
C ALA A 299 39.49 2.37 -6.32
N ARG A 300 38.42 2.97 -6.94
CA ARG A 300 38.54 4.22 -7.67
C ARG A 300 39.01 5.36 -6.74
N ILE A 301 38.35 5.51 -5.59
CA ILE A 301 38.73 6.54 -4.59
C ILE A 301 40.17 6.32 -4.10
N ALA A 302 40.60 5.07 -3.92
CA ALA A 302 41.99 4.78 -3.51
C ALA A 302 43.00 5.20 -4.58
N THR A 303 42.73 4.92 -5.86
CA THR A 303 43.60 5.33 -6.97
C THR A 303 43.66 6.84 -7.16
N GLU A 304 42.56 7.54 -7.01
CA GLU A 304 42.49 9.02 -7.04
C GLU A 304 43.33 9.63 -5.91
N ARG A 305 43.20 9.13 -4.68
CA ARG A 305 44.03 9.57 -3.52
C ARG A 305 45.51 9.30 -3.71
N GLU A 306 45.83 8.19 -4.33
CA GLU A 306 47.25 7.86 -4.62
C GLU A 306 47.82 8.82 -5.70
N ALA A 307 47.05 9.11 -6.74
CA ALA A 307 47.42 10.09 -7.76
C ALA A 307 47.62 11.50 -7.16
N GLU A 308 46.72 11.96 -6.31
CA GLU A 308 46.86 13.24 -5.61
C GLU A 308 48.13 13.27 -4.70
N ARG A 309 48.38 12.18 -3.97
CA ARG A 309 49.59 12.07 -3.15
C ARG A 309 50.86 12.16 -3.98
N LYS A 310 50.87 11.46 -5.12
CA LYS A 310 52.02 11.50 -6.04
C LYS A 310 52.22 12.90 -6.63
N GLU A 311 51.15 13.55 -7.05
CA GLU A 311 51.19 14.93 -7.58
C GLU A 311 51.72 15.93 -6.52
N LYS A 312 51.21 15.84 -5.29
CA LYS A 312 51.69 16.66 -4.16
C LYS A 312 53.18 16.39 -3.87
N ALA A 313 53.61 15.14 -3.88
CA ALA A 313 55.01 14.76 -3.66
C ALA A 313 55.93 15.26 -4.81
N ASP A 314 55.47 15.19 -6.04
CA ASP A 314 56.22 15.69 -7.20
C ASP A 314 56.26 17.23 -7.21
N ALA A 315 55.19 17.92 -6.81
CA ALA A 315 55.19 19.38 -6.61
C ALA A 315 56.12 19.83 -5.51
N GLU A 316 56.20 19.09 -4.39
CA GLU A 316 57.12 19.37 -3.29
C GLU A 316 58.55 19.17 -3.71
N LYS A 317 58.86 18.07 -4.43
CA LYS A 317 60.20 17.84 -5.01
C LYS A 317 60.61 18.98 -5.94
N ARG A 318 59.75 19.46 -6.81
CA ARG A 318 60.02 20.62 -7.69
C ARG A 318 60.30 21.88 -6.87
N ARG A 319 59.50 22.18 -5.86
CA ARG A 319 59.70 23.32 -4.95
C ARG A 319 61.10 23.24 -4.24
N LEU A 320 61.46 22.06 -3.75
CA LEU A 320 62.76 21.84 -3.10
C LEU A 320 63.90 21.99 -4.11
N GLN A 321 63.75 21.56 -5.33
CA GLN A 321 64.74 21.70 -6.40
C GLN A 321 64.91 23.16 -6.81
N ASP A 322 63.82 23.89 -6.94
CA ASP A 322 63.80 25.32 -7.29
C ASP A 322 64.42 26.16 -6.16
N ALA A 323 64.14 25.86 -4.90
CA ALA A 323 64.74 26.53 -3.73
C ALA A 323 66.25 26.27 -3.63
N ARG A 324 66.71 25.03 -3.99
CA ARG A 324 68.14 24.67 -4.01
C ARG A 324 68.91 25.39 -5.12
N THR A 325 68.27 25.59 -6.30
CA THR A 325 68.85 26.34 -7.40
C THR A 325 68.88 27.83 -7.14
N ALA A 326 67.95 28.38 -6.34
CA ALA A 326 67.90 29.80 -5.97
C ALA A 326 68.84 30.19 -4.81
N GLY A 327 69.67 29.30 -4.28
CA GLY A 327 70.62 29.58 -3.18
C GLY A 327 70.02 29.66 -1.77
N GLU A 328 68.74 29.28 -1.60
CA GLU A 328 68.03 29.32 -0.34
C GLU A 328 68.17 27.99 0.46
N ALA A 329 69.23 27.22 0.22
CA ALA A 329 69.41 25.85 0.73
C ALA A 329 69.48 25.75 2.27
N GLU A 330 69.91 26.80 2.98
CA GLU A 330 70.02 26.78 4.43
C GLU A 330 68.65 26.90 5.12
N THR A 331 67.73 27.69 4.59
CA THR A 331 66.41 27.89 5.15
C THR A 331 65.47 26.66 4.93
N VAL A 332 65.74 25.88 3.89
CA VAL A 332 64.92 24.67 3.57
C VAL A 332 65.26 23.50 4.48
N VAL A 333 66.48 23.39 4.95
CA VAL A 333 66.90 22.30 5.87
C VAL A 333 66.25 22.47 7.27
N GLU A 334 66.14 23.70 7.77
CA GLU A 334 65.41 24.00 9.01
C GLU A 334 63.90 23.78 8.90
N ALA A 335 63.30 24.13 7.75
CA ALA A 335 61.86 23.93 7.49
C ALA A 335 61.52 22.43 7.35
N SER A 336 62.39 21.62 6.72
CA SER A 336 62.17 20.19 6.59
C SER A 336 62.31 19.42 7.92
N ALA A 337 63.23 19.84 8.77
CA ALA A 337 63.36 19.28 10.12
C ALA A 337 62.16 19.60 11.02
N GLN A 338 61.59 20.80 10.91
CA GLN A 338 60.32 21.14 11.58
C GLN A 338 59.13 20.37 11.02
N PHE A 339 59.08 20.12 9.69
CA PHE A 339 57.98 19.41 9.05
C PHE A 339 58.00 17.91 9.44
N ASP A 340 59.14 17.27 9.55
CA ASP A 340 59.25 15.87 9.99
C ASP A 340 58.84 15.70 11.48
N SER A 341 59.12 16.69 12.34
CA SER A 341 58.67 16.67 13.74
C SER A 341 57.12 16.81 13.87
N VAL A 342 56.47 17.60 13.02
CA VAL A 342 55.01 17.75 12.97
C VAL A 342 54.35 16.48 12.36
N ARG A 343 55.00 15.84 11.38
CA ARG A 343 54.49 14.63 10.75
C ARG A 343 54.56 13.41 11.67
N THR A 344 55.58 13.27 12.48
CA THR A 344 55.65 12.23 13.51
C THR A 344 54.63 12.46 14.62
N ALA A 345 54.39 13.69 15.06
CA ALA A 345 53.34 14.01 16.04
C ALA A 345 51.93 13.72 15.51
N SER A 346 51.64 14.12 14.26
CA SER A 346 50.34 13.85 13.61
C SER A 346 50.08 12.36 13.37
N MET A 347 51.11 11.57 13.04
CA MET A 347 50.95 10.10 12.90
C MET A 347 50.71 9.42 14.26
N TRP A 348 51.24 9.94 15.37
CA TRP A 348 50.96 9.43 16.70
C TRP A 348 49.54 9.81 17.17
N GLU A 349 49.07 11.02 16.87
CA GLU A 349 47.70 11.43 17.18
C GLU A 349 46.67 10.63 16.36
N MET A 350 46.91 10.35 15.08
CA MET A 350 46.02 9.51 14.28
C MET A 350 46.04 8.03 14.74
N ALA A 351 47.15 7.53 15.20
CA ALA A 351 47.22 6.16 15.75
C ALA A 351 46.46 6.05 17.09
N ILE A 352 46.52 7.08 17.93
CA ILE A 352 45.77 7.11 19.20
C ILE A 352 44.28 7.28 18.96
N SER A 353 43.85 8.10 17.98
CA SER A 353 42.45 8.26 17.60
C SER A 353 41.81 7.02 16.98
N SER A 354 42.60 6.22 16.22
CA SER A 354 42.10 4.97 15.61
C SER A 354 41.88 3.84 16.62
N VAL A 355 42.54 3.89 17.78
CA VAL A 355 42.38 2.90 18.87
C VAL A 355 41.15 3.26 19.77
N GLN A 356 40.75 4.53 19.82
CA GLN A 356 39.63 4.98 20.66
C GLN A 356 38.27 5.06 19.90
N ALA A 357 38.27 4.99 18.58
CA ALA A 357 37.05 4.95 17.76
C ALA A 357 36.64 3.50 17.45
N GLY A 358 36.34 2.76 18.51
CA GLY A 358 35.60 1.48 18.37
C GLY A 358 34.20 1.74 17.89
N ALA A 359 33.88 1.15 16.76
CA ALA A 359 32.56 0.77 16.28
C ALA A 359 31.41 1.76 16.51
N LYS A 360 31.19 2.65 15.57
CA LYS A 360 29.84 3.10 15.20
C LYS A 360 29.71 2.93 13.70
N GLU A 361 28.82 1.99 13.31
CA GLU A 361 28.36 1.86 11.93
C GLU A 361 27.79 3.17 11.44
N PRO A 362 28.11 3.62 10.22
CA PRO A 362 27.47 4.78 9.64
C PRO A 362 26.00 4.47 9.34
N PRO A 363 25.07 5.42 9.56
CA PRO A 363 23.70 5.26 9.16
C PRO A 363 23.62 5.08 7.65
N CYS A 364 22.82 4.13 7.22
CA CYS A 364 22.49 3.86 5.82
C CYS A 364 21.84 5.10 5.21
N GLU A 365 22.62 5.87 4.46
CA GLU A 365 22.06 6.92 3.60
C GLU A 365 21.31 6.25 2.44
N GLN A 366 20.00 6.46 2.41
CA GLN A 366 19.16 6.10 1.29
C GLN A 366 19.39 7.11 0.15
N PRO A 367 19.45 6.67 -1.11
CA PRO A 367 19.57 7.60 -2.23
C PRO A 367 18.30 8.46 -2.32
N ASP A 368 18.49 9.77 -2.24
CA ASP A 368 17.52 10.76 -2.64
C ASP A 368 17.27 10.61 -4.14
N GLU A 369 16.07 10.20 -4.52
CA GLU A 369 15.63 10.43 -5.89
C GLU A 369 14.11 10.59 -5.98
N PHE A 370 13.77 11.63 -6.73
CA PHE A 370 12.45 12.05 -7.23
C PHE A 370 11.57 12.84 -6.26
N SER A 371 11.93 14.11 -6.09
CA SER A 371 10.97 15.15 -5.72
C SER A 371 10.23 15.66 -6.98
N SER A 372 9.11 15.06 -7.31
CA SER A 372 7.99 15.82 -7.84
C SER A 372 6.98 15.91 -6.69
N GLU A 373 7.15 16.89 -5.83
CA GLU A 373 6.15 17.24 -4.83
C GLU A 373 4.87 17.69 -5.53
N VAL A 374 4.00 16.73 -5.77
CA VAL A 374 2.57 17.04 -5.90
C VAL A 374 2.07 17.08 -4.46
N ASP A 375 1.59 18.24 -4.06
CA ASP A 375 1.00 18.49 -2.76
C ASP A 375 -0.16 17.51 -2.50
N LEU A 376 0.15 16.38 -1.84
CA LEU A 376 -0.84 15.37 -1.47
C LEU A 376 -1.76 15.86 -0.36
N ASP A 377 -1.39 16.98 0.29
CA ASP A 377 -2.15 17.59 1.37
C ASP A 377 -3.34 18.41 0.84
N ALA A 378 -3.37 18.75 -0.46
CA ALA A 378 -4.52 19.42 -1.09
C ALA A 378 -5.83 18.62 -1.00
N TYR A 379 -5.74 17.30 -0.74
CA TYR A 379 -6.91 16.43 -0.53
C TYR A 379 -7.09 16.02 0.95
N GLU A 380 -6.38 16.68 1.86
CA GLU A 380 -6.63 16.54 3.29
C GLU A 380 -7.88 17.34 3.67
N THR A 381 -8.64 16.81 4.61
CA THR A 381 -9.83 17.45 5.16
C THR A 381 -9.51 18.87 5.60
N PRO A 382 -10.35 19.87 5.27
CA PRO A 382 -10.20 21.21 5.81
C PRO A 382 -10.15 21.15 7.33
N PRO A 383 -9.31 21.98 7.97
CA PRO A 383 -9.18 22.01 9.42
C PRO A 383 -10.53 22.38 10.05
N GLY A 384 -11.07 21.49 10.87
CA GLY A 384 -12.29 21.75 11.64
C GLY A 384 -13.40 20.67 11.57
N ARG A 385 -13.27 19.66 10.72
CA ARG A 385 -14.18 18.51 10.80
C ARG A 385 -13.49 17.36 11.53
N PRO A 386 -13.98 16.95 12.71
CA PRO A 386 -13.44 15.77 13.38
C PRO A 386 -13.62 14.56 12.45
N LEU A 387 -12.62 13.69 12.42
CA LEU A 387 -12.75 12.38 11.78
C LEU A 387 -13.99 11.73 12.37
N PRO A 388 -14.90 11.16 11.55
CA PRO A 388 -16.01 10.39 12.09
C PRO A 388 -15.42 9.29 12.96
N GLU A 389 -15.89 9.22 14.20
CA GLU A 389 -15.55 8.08 15.05
C GLU A 389 -15.88 6.79 14.29
N PRO A 390 -15.06 5.75 14.42
CA PRO A 390 -15.35 4.47 13.80
C PRO A 390 -16.72 4.04 14.26
N VAL A 391 -17.65 3.82 13.32
CA VAL A 391 -19.02 3.37 13.62
C VAL A 391 -18.93 1.91 14.05
N LEU A 392 -18.52 1.71 15.29
CA LEU A 392 -18.62 0.43 15.97
C LEU A 392 -20.07 0.27 16.40
N THR A 393 -20.95 -0.09 15.48
CA THR A 393 -22.32 -0.47 15.83
C THR A 393 -22.32 -1.91 16.33
N PRO A 394 -22.50 -2.14 17.64
CA PRO A 394 -22.92 -3.44 18.12
C PRO A 394 -24.34 -3.66 17.57
N GLN A 395 -24.47 -4.44 16.50
CA GLN A 395 -25.78 -4.80 16.00
C GLN A 395 -26.40 -5.79 17.00
N VAL A 396 -27.25 -5.28 17.86
CA VAL A 396 -28.16 -6.10 18.66
C VAL A 396 -29.12 -6.82 17.72
N VAL A 397 -28.76 -8.03 17.32
CA VAL A 397 -29.68 -8.93 16.64
C VAL A 397 -30.68 -9.44 17.68
N ARG A 398 -31.88 -8.83 17.71
CA ARG A 398 -33.01 -9.41 18.44
C ARG A 398 -33.36 -10.75 17.80
N VAL A 399 -32.94 -11.83 18.43
CA VAL A 399 -33.36 -13.19 18.09
C VAL A 399 -34.84 -13.30 18.46
N ARG A 400 -35.73 -13.36 17.48
CA ARG A 400 -37.11 -13.79 17.70
C ARG A 400 -37.07 -15.26 18.18
N ARG A 401 -37.38 -15.51 19.47
CA ARG A 401 -37.68 -16.84 19.98
C ARG A 401 -38.87 -17.38 19.20
N ARG A 402 -38.70 -18.40 18.40
CA ARG A 402 -39.80 -19.25 17.92
C ARG A 402 -40.41 -19.93 19.14
N GLY A 403 -41.64 -19.56 19.51
CA GLY A 403 -42.39 -20.25 20.51
C GLY A 403 -42.62 -21.67 20.05
N HIS A 404 -42.21 -22.63 20.86
CA HIS A 404 -42.68 -23.98 20.75
C HIS A 404 -44.18 -23.97 21.07
N ARG A 405 -45.03 -24.27 20.07
CA ARG A 405 -46.37 -24.76 20.33
C ARG A 405 -46.24 -26.25 20.63
N HIS A 406 -46.54 -26.63 21.87
CA HIS A 406 -46.92 -27.97 22.19
C HIS A 406 -48.30 -28.26 21.58
N MET A 407 -48.41 -29.26 20.76
CA MET A 407 -49.45 -30.29 20.74
C MET A 407 -48.88 -31.55 20.13
#